data_3fae9a748d640a67c722b1d41533ac15
#
_entry.id   3fae9a748d640a67c722b1d41533ac15
#
_cell.length_a   1.000
_cell.length_b   1.000
_cell.length_c   1.000
_cell.angle_alpha   90.00
_cell.angle_beta   90.00
_cell.angle_gamma   90.00
#
_symmetry.space_group_name_H-M   'P 1'
#
loop_
_entity.id
_entity.type
_entity.pdbx_description
1 polymer ?
#
loop_
_entity_poly.entity_id
_entity_poly.type
_entity_poly.pdbx_seq_one_letter_code
_entity_poly.pdbx_strand_id
1 'polypeptide(L)'
;MQTQKLPLESAPRDIAADAGAGLAKLREINARLSFDAIEIDIDIVDTIEAIEPEWRALERDNLNSLHQGYDWCASWMKAYGNPAAVIRGRSGTRTVFILPVEIIRSRGVRVAKFIGADHSNVNTGLFATDFADAFETLDAHDLAARISGALKGKAYLLLLQNIPLTWRGRRNPLALLPMVQNQNHAYQLPLFDTMEATLKQLNAKSRRKKFRVQSKRLEELGGFDYVHGTDTESQHALLDQFFRLKSERFKAMGLPNVFADAETKAFLHGAIDIRDAQNELSGLEMHAIQLKGEHAGHVAAVAGISRKGDHVICQFSAIDESIGAEASPGEFLFWQMISGLHGKGVSMFDFGLGDQGYKRSWAPVETDHYDVVLPLTARGMVAGVVHRLVTRAKAYVKSQQRLYRAAQRLRRFAGV
;
A
#
# COMPACT_ATOMS: atom_id res chain seq x y z
N MET A 1 -25.08 -15.23 -76.01
CA MET A 1 -24.28 -15.66 -74.87
C MET A 1 -25.20 -15.78 -73.66
N GLN A 2 -25.42 -17.02 -73.25
CA GLN A 2 -26.40 -17.43 -72.25
C GLN A 2 -25.85 -17.13 -70.85
N THR A 3 -26.58 -16.42 -70.05
CA THR A 3 -26.37 -16.25 -68.59
C THR A 3 -27.06 -17.39 -67.85
N GLN A 4 -26.28 -18.26 -67.25
CA GLN A 4 -26.71 -19.37 -66.42
C GLN A 4 -27.04 -18.86 -65.02
N LYS A 5 -28.32 -19.01 -64.59
CA LYS A 5 -28.76 -18.80 -63.22
C LYS A 5 -28.46 -20.05 -62.39
N LEU A 6 -27.69 -19.88 -61.30
CA LEU A 6 -27.51 -20.90 -60.27
C LEU A 6 -28.71 -20.85 -59.27
N PRO A 7 -29.16 -22.00 -58.76
CA PRO A 7 -30.29 -22.04 -57.81
C PRO A 7 -29.84 -21.67 -56.40
N LEU A 8 -30.67 -20.92 -55.67
CA LEU A 8 -30.58 -20.67 -54.23
C LEU A 8 -30.90 -21.97 -53.49
N GLU A 9 -29.88 -22.58 -52.90
CA GLU A 9 -30.09 -23.61 -51.88
C GLU A 9 -30.58 -22.99 -50.54
N SER A 10 -31.63 -23.61 -50.01
CA SER A 10 -32.26 -23.25 -48.76
C SER A 10 -31.33 -23.50 -47.58
N ALA A 11 -31.09 -22.50 -46.77
CA ALA A 11 -30.33 -22.63 -45.52
C ALA A 11 -31.05 -23.57 -44.51
N PRO A 12 -30.26 -24.40 -43.76
CA PRO A 12 -30.83 -25.34 -42.80
C PRO A 12 -31.48 -24.63 -41.61
N ARG A 13 -32.71 -25.04 -41.27
CA ARG A 13 -33.51 -24.56 -40.13
C ARG A 13 -32.99 -25.01 -38.73
N ASP A 14 -31.87 -25.71 -38.66
CA ASP A 14 -31.37 -26.34 -37.43
C ASP A 14 -30.45 -25.45 -36.55
N ILE A 15 -29.89 -24.34 -37.06
CA ILE A 15 -28.98 -23.48 -36.30
C ILE A 15 -29.69 -22.68 -35.22
N ALA A 16 -30.96 -22.35 -35.39
CA ALA A 16 -31.72 -21.58 -34.37
C ALA A 16 -32.19 -22.46 -33.18
N ALA A 17 -32.40 -23.76 -33.40
CA ALA A 17 -32.78 -24.70 -32.33
C ALA A 17 -31.56 -25.05 -31.44
N ASP A 18 -30.39 -25.15 -32.01
CA ASP A 18 -29.15 -25.46 -31.26
C ASP A 18 -28.66 -24.27 -30.43
N ALA A 19 -28.81 -23.03 -30.89
CA ALA A 19 -28.52 -21.82 -30.14
C ALA A 19 -29.49 -21.65 -28.96
N GLY A 20 -30.78 -22.04 -29.11
CA GLY A 20 -31.77 -22.04 -28.05
C GLY A 20 -31.48 -23.06 -26.95
N ALA A 21 -31.03 -24.26 -27.31
CA ALA A 21 -30.64 -25.31 -26.37
C ALA A 21 -29.31 -24.96 -25.65
N GLY A 22 -28.36 -24.30 -26.32
CA GLY A 22 -27.15 -23.79 -25.71
C GLY A 22 -27.39 -22.68 -24.70
N LEU A 23 -28.27 -21.73 -25.01
CA LEU A 23 -28.72 -20.67 -24.09
C LEU A 23 -29.53 -21.18 -22.90
N ALA A 24 -30.38 -22.21 -23.11
CA ALA A 24 -31.13 -22.87 -22.04
C ALA A 24 -30.15 -23.64 -21.11
N LYS A 25 -29.17 -24.33 -21.66
CA LYS A 25 -28.13 -25.05 -20.90
C LYS A 25 -27.19 -24.10 -20.14
N LEU A 26 -26.85 -22.93 -20.73
CA LEU A 26 -26.12 -21.87 -20.04
C LEU A 26 -26.96 -21.21 -18.93
N ARG A 27 -28.28 -21.06 -19.11
CA ARG A 27 -29.19 -20.61 -18.07
C ARG A 27 -29.37 -21.66 -16.96
N GLU A 28 -29.39 -22.92 -17.30
CA GLU A 28 -29.48 -24.04 -16.31
C GLU A 28 -28.14 -24.23 -15.56
N ILE A 29 -27.00 -24.01 -16.20
CA ILE A 29 -25.66 -23.95 -15.58
C ILE A 29 -25.56 -22.71 -14.69
N ASN A 30 -26.01 -21.54 -15.11
CA ASN A 30 -26.09 -20.33 -14.28
C ASN A 30 -27.13 -20.46 -13.14
N ALA A 31 -28.24 -21.18 -13.34
CA ALA A 31 -29.23 -21.48 -12.27
C ALA A 31 -28.72 -22.54 -11.28
N ARG A 32 -27.84 -23.45 -11.69
CA ARG A 32 -27.12 -24.40 -10.79
C ARG A 32 -25.88 -23.79 -10.15
N LEU A 33 -25.37 -22.65 -10.66
CA LEU A 33 -24.39 -21.76 -10.05
C LEU A 33 -25.08 -20.57 -9.35
N SER A 34 -26.34 -20.70 -8.92
CA SER A 34 -26.84 -19.86 -7.84
C SER A 34 -26.03 -20.24 -6.61
N PHE A 35 -24.86 -19.60 -6.44
CA PHE A 35 -24.27 -19.49 -5.11
C PHE A 35 -25.40 -19.00 -4.21
N ASP A 36 -25.83 -19.82 -3.26
CA ASP A 36 -26.65 -19.37 -2.13
C ASP A 36 -25.96 -18.10 -1.65
N ALA A 37 -26.72 -17.02 -1.52
CA ALA A 37 -26.17 -15.71 -1.16
C ALA A 37 -25.26 -15.93 0.06
N ILE A 38 -23.97 -15.61 -0.07
CA ILE A 38 -23.01 -15.90 1.00
C ILE A 38 -23.50 -15.14 2.22
N GLU A 39 -24.09 -15.85 3.17
CA GLU A 39 -24.54 -15.25 4.42
C GLU A 39 -23.30 -14.94 5.26
N ILE A 40 -23.11 -13.64 5.56
CA ILE A 40 -21.94 -13.17 6.30
C ILE A 40 -22.40 -12.56 7.61
N ASP A 41 -21.99 -13.16 8.70
CA ASP A 41 -22.08 -12.57 10.03
C ASP A 41 -20.88 -11.64 10.25
N ILE A 42 -21.16 -10.42 10.76
CA ILE A 42 -20.12 -9.44 11.08
C ILE A 42 -20.16 -9.12 12.57
N ASP A 43 -19.03 -9.33 13.23
CA ASP A 43 -18.83 -8.96 14.63
C ASP A 43 -17.55 -8.13 14.83
N ILE A 44 -17.43 -7.54 16.02
CA ILE A 44 -16.24 -6.78 16.42
C ILE A 44 -15.49 -7.52 17.49
N VAL A 45 -14.20 -7.70 17.26
CA VAL A 45 -13.28 -8.26 18.26
C VAL A 45 -12.44 -7.11 18.84
N ASP A 46 -12.50 -6.93 20.14
CA ASP A 46 -11.93 -5.75 20.83
C ASP A 46 -10.43 -5.91 21.17
N THR A 47 -9.85 -7.09 20.95
CA THR A 47 -8.41 -7.36 21.11
C THR A 47 -7.89 -8.16 19.93
N ILE A 48 -6.67 -7.87 19.49
CA ILE A 48 -6.07 -8.56 18.35
C ILE A 48 -5.65 -9.97 18.72
N GLU A 49 -5.27 -10.22 19.96
CA GLU A 49 -4.80 -11.51 20.47
C GLU A 49 -5.91 -12.58 20.41
N ALA A 50 -7.17 -12.18 20.66
CA ALA A 50 -8.31 -13.09 20.64
C ALA A 50 -8.59 -13.68 19.25
N ILE A 51 -8.08 -13.10 18.17
CA ILE A 51 -8.32 -13.49 16.78
C ILE A 51 -7.02 -13.85 16.03
N GLU A 52 -5.89 -13.90 16.73
CA GLU A 52 -4.59 -14.19 16.12
C GLU A 52 -4.57 -15.46 15.25
N PRO A 53 -5.09 -16.63 15.70
CA PRO A 53 -5.07 -17.85 14.89
C PRO A 53 -5.82 -17.70 13.56
N GLU A 54 -6.98 -17.04 13.57
CA GLU A 54 -7.79 -16.78 12.38
C GLU A 54 -7.09 -15.77 11.46
N TRP A 55 -6.49 -14.73 12.03
CA TRP A 55 -5.75 -13.72 11.31
C TRP A 55 -4.55 -14.32 10.56
N ARG A 56 -3.71 -15.07 11.27
CA ARG A 56 -2.57 -15.78 10.66
C ARG A 56 -3.01 -16.83 9.63
N ALA A 57 -4.20 -17.42 9.78
CA ALA A 57 -4.75 -18.30 8.76
C ALA A 57 -5.04 -17.58 7.45
N LEU A 58 -5.62 -16.37 7.50
CA LEU A 58 -5.86 -15.54 6.31
C LEU A 58 -4.57 -14.96 5.71
N GLU A 59 -3.55 -14.72 6.52
CA GLU A 59 -2.25 -14.25 6.03
C GLU A 59 -1.53 -15.26 5.14
N ARG A 60 -1.76 -16.57 5.34
CA ARG A 60 -1.12 -17.65 4.54
C ARG A 60 -1.48 -17.56 3.06
N ASP A 61 -2.66 -17.07 2.73
CA ASP A 61 -3.09 -16.87 1.34
C ASP A 61 -2.36 -15.71 0.63
N ASN A 62 -1.56 -14.94 1.39
CA ASN A 62 -0.74 -13.81 0.91
C ASN A 62 -1.54 -12.76 0.09
N LEU A 63 -2.83 -12.59 0.39
CA LEU A 63 -3.71 -11.63 -0.26
C LEU A 63 -3.82 -10.28 0.47
N ASN A 64 -3.09 -10.09 1.56
CA ASN A 64 -3.03 -8.82 2.28
C ASN A 64 -1.69 -8.12 2.09
N SER A 65 -1.68 -6.79 2.26
CA SER A 65 -0.43 -6.04 2.38
C SER A 65 0.24 -6.33 3.74
N LEU A 66 1.52 -6.02 3.86
CA LEU A 66 2.25 -6.08 5.13
C LEU A 66 1.52 -5.32 6.25
N HIS A 67 0.96 -4.15 5.92
CA HIS A 67 0.35 -3.23 6.88
C HIS A 67 -0.91 -3.78 7.57
N GLN A 68 -1.51 -4.85 7.04
CA GLN A 68 -2.57 -5.62 7.70
C GLN A 68 -2.08 -6.96 8.25
N GLY A 69 -0.75 -7.21 8.25
CA GLY A 69 -0.17 -8.36 8.92
C GLY A 69 -0.33 -8.27 10.44
N TYR A 70 -0.49 -9.44 11.09
CA TYR A 70 -0.70 -9.49 12.55
C TYR A 70 0.45 -8.82 13.30
N ASP A 71 1.70 -9.19 13.01
CA ASP A 71 2.87 -8.68 13.74
C ASP A 71 3.08 -7.18 13.55
N TRP A 72 2.79 -6.65 12.35
CA TRP A 72 2.79 -5.21 12.09
C TRP A 72 1.75 -4.48 12.94
N CYS A 73 0.52 -4.98 12.94
CA CYS A 73 -0.56 -4.41 13.74
C CYS A 73 -0.30 -4.55 15.25
N ALA A 74 0.24 -5.68 15.70
CA ALA A 74 0.61 -5.91 17.11
C ALA A 74 1.70 -4.93 17.58
N SER A 75 2.73 -4.72 16.77
CA SER A 75 3.78 -3.73 17.07
C SER A 75 3.21 -2.31 17.19
N TRP A 76 2.28 -1.93 16.30
CA TRP A 76 1.57 -0.66 16.38
C TRP A 76 0.74 -0.54 17.66
N MET A 77 -0.10 -1.55 17.94
CA MET A 77 -0.96 -1.54 19.13
C MET A 77 -0.17 -1.47 20.42
N LYS A 78 0.96 -2.17 20.49
CA LYS A 78 1.89 -2.11 21.63
C LYS A 78 2.46 -0.70 21.84
N ALA A 79 2.76 0.01 20.76
CA ALA A 79 3.34 1.36 20.85
C ALA A 79 2.31 2.44 21.17
N TYR A 80 1.12 2.38 20.58
CA TYR A 80 0.11 3.43 20.67
C TYR A 80 -0.99 3.18 21.70
N GLY A 81 -1.33 1.94 22.00
CA GLY A 81 -2.35 1.59 22.99
C GLY A 81 -3.77 2.05 22.67
N ASN A 82 -4.07 2.35 21.39
CA ASN A 82 -5.41 2.71 20.96
C ASN A 82 -6.38 1.53 21.11
N PRO A 83 -7.68 1.76 21.38
CA PRO A 83 -8.66 0.67 21.41
C PRO A 83 -8.77 -0.01 20.05
N ALA A 84 -8.57 -1.33 20.00
CA ALA A 84 -8.86 -2.13 18.83
C ALA A 84 -10.37 -2.28 18.63
N ALA A 85 -10.78 -2.44 17.37
CA ALA A 85 -12.15 -2.79 16.98
C ALA A 85 -12.08 -3.58 15.67
N VAL A 86 -11.47 -4.76 15.72
CA VAL A 86 -11.25 -5.60 14.56
C VAL A 86 -12.59 -6.08 14.00
N ILE A 87 -12.90 -5.72 12.76
CA ILE A 87 -14.12 -6.14 12.06
C ILE A 87 -13.84 -7.52 11.49
N ARG A 88 -14.56 -8.54 12.01
CA ARG A 88 -14.48 -9.92 11.54
C ARG A 88 -15.75 -10.29 10.77
N GLY A 89 -15.59 -10.80 9.55
CA GLY A 89 -16.66 -11.41 8.78
C GLY A 89 -16.54 -12.91 8.77
N ARG A 90 -17.66 -13.61 9.02
CA ARG A 90 -17.74 -15.08 9.05
C ARG A 90 -18.84 -15.59 8.12
N SER A 91 -18.56 -16.73 7.48
CA SER A 91 -19.56 -17.56 6.83
C SER A 91 -19.69 -18.86 7.66
N GLY A 92 -20.80 -19.00 8.38
CA GLY A 92 -20.95 -20.01 9.41
C GLY A 92 -19.90 -19.83 10.52
N THR A 93 -19.06 -20.84 10.76
CA THR A 93 -17.99 -20.79 11.76
C THR A 93 -16.65 -20.30 11.22
N ARG A 94 -16.52 -20.15 9.90
CA ARG A 94 -15.26 -19.80 9.24
C ARG A 94 -15.12 -18.29 9.08
N THR A 95 -14.00 -17.76 9.51
CA THR A 95 -13.63 -16.35 9.21
C THR A 95 -13.24 -16.22 7.74
N VAL A 96 -13.92 -15.33 7.04
CA VAL A 96 -13.72 -15.06 5.60
C VAL A 96 -13.07 -13.73 5.32
N PHE A 97 -13.16 -12.77 6.26
CA PHE A 97 -12.36 -11.56 6.20
C PHE A 97 -12.09 -10.96 7.59
N ILE A 98 -11.01 -10.20 7.66
CA ILE A 98 -10.62 -9.37 8.81
C ILE A 98 -10.25 -7.99 8.31
N LEU A 99 -10.87 -6.94 8.90
CA LEU A 99 -10.43 -5.56 8.74
C LEU A 99 -9.89 -5.08 10.10
N PRO A 100 -8.56 -4.99 10.24
CA PRO A 100 -7.95 -4.59 11.51
C PRO A 100 -8.08 -3.09 11.68
N VAL A 101 -9.03 -2.64 12.49
CA VAL A 101 -9.24 -1.23 12.77
C VAL A 101 -9.01 -0.89 14.24
N GLU A 102 -8.59 0.35 14.47
CA GLU A 102 -8.48 1.01 15.77
C GLU A 102 -9.44 2.19 15.84
N ILE A 103 -9.86 2.57 17.05
CA ILE A 103 -10.72 3.72 17.27
C ILE A 103 -9.88 4.90 17.76
N ILE A 104 -9.80 5.93 16.94
CA ILE A 104 -9.13 7.17 17.32
C ILE A 104 -10.12 8.30 17.55
N ARG A 105 -9.72 9.30 18.33
CA ARG A 105 -10.46 10.56 18.46
C ARG A 105 -9.74 11.64 17.66
N SER A 106 -10.42 12.17 16.64
CA SER A 106 -9.93 13.29 15.86
C SER A 106 -10.95 14.41 15.86
N ARG A 107 -10.58 15.58 16.39
CA ARG A 107 -11.44 16.79 16.47
C ARG A 107 -12.84 16.51 17.04
N GLY A 108 -12.92 15.70 18.09
CA GLY A 108 -14.18 15.33 18.75
C GLY A 108 -14.99 14.25 18.03
N VAL A 109 -14.51 13.70 16.92
CA VAL A 109 -15.15 12.59 16.19
C VAL A 109 -14.40 11.30 16.51
N ARG A 110 -15.13 10.23 16.84
CA ARG A 110 -14.57 8.87 16.93
C ARG A 110 -14.53 8.26 15.53
N VAL A 111 -13.33 7.95 15.07
CA VAL A 111 -13.09 7.39 13.74
C VAL A 111 -12.50 6.00 13.87
N ALA A 112 -13.13 5.00 13.24
CA ALA A 112 -12.54 3.70 13.02
C ALA A 112 -11.67 3.78 11.76
N LYS A 113 -10.37 3.47 11.87
CA LYS A 113 -9.42 3.44 10.76
C LYS A 113 -8.53 2.21 10.86
N PHE A 114 -7.88 1.81 9.78
CA PHE A 114 -6.91 0.71 9.88
C PHE A 114 -5.86 0.97 10.96
N ILE A 115 -5.50 -0.08 11.67
CA ILE A 115 -4.39 -0.04 12.65
C ILE A 115 -3.13 0.42 11.90
N GLY A 116 -2.50 1.47 12.42
CA GLY A 116 -1.28 2.01 11.82
C GLY A 116 -1.47 2.76 10.50
N ALA A 117 -2.70 3.18 10.14
CA ALA A 117 -2.99 3.83 8.86
C ALA A 117 -2.15 5.08 8.56
N ASP A 118 -1.71 5.81 9.58
CA ASP A 118 -0.92 7.04 9.42
C ASP A 118 0.50 6.75 8.88
N HIS A 119 0.98 5.52 9.02
CA HIS A 119 2.28 5.05 8.54
C HIS A 119 2.18 3.90 7.53
N SER A 120 0.97 3.67 6.97
CA SER A 120 0.74 2.62 5.99
C SER A 120 0.65 3.20 4.57
N ASN A 121 1.49 2.71 3.67
CA ASN A 121 1.48 3.14 2.27
C ASN A 121 0.38 2.46 1.44
N VAL A 122 -0.02 1.23 1.78
CA VAL A 122 -1.06 0.46 1.08
C VAL A 122 -1.83 -0.40 2.07
N ASN A 123 -3.15 -0.35 1.99
CA ASN A 123 -4.06 -1.09 2.87
C ASN A 123 -5.02 -1.94 2.04
N THR A 124 -5.16 -3.21 2.39
CA THR A 124 -5.96 -4.16 1.60
C THR A 124 -7.10 -4.79 2.37
N GLY A 125 -7.02 -4.87 3.70
CA GLY A 125 -7.77 -5.84 4.50
C GLY A 125 -7.19 -7.26 4.33
N LEU A 126 -7.77 -8.23 5.03
CA LEU A 126 -7.47 -9.66 4.88
C LEU A 126 -8.74 -10.36 4.42
N PHE A 127 -8.61 -11.16 3.37
CA PHE A 127 -9.74 -11.88 2.76
C PHE A 127 -9.32 -13.31 2.44
N ALA A 128 -10.19 -14.27 2.73
CA ALA A 128 -10.01 -15.63 2.22
C ALA A 128 -10.10 -15.64 0.69
N THR A 129 -9.34 -16.51 0.04
CA THR A 129 -9.20 -16.54 -1.42
C THR A 129 -10.55 -16.74 -2.11
N ASP A 130 -11.34 -17.71 -1.68
CA ASP A 130 -12.67 -18.03 -2.22
C ASP A 130 -13.67 -16.88 -2.01
N PHE A 131 -13.61 -16.19 -0.87
CA PHE A 131 -14.39 -14.98 -0.63
C PHE A 131 -13.96 -13.84 -1.55
N ALA A 132 -12.67 -13.64 -1.73
CA ALA A 132 -12.13 -12.62 -2.64
C ALA A 132 -12.45 -12.89 -4.12
N ASP A 133 -12.77 -14.12 -4.48
CA ASP A 133 -13.22 -14.48 -5.83
C ASP A 133 -14.75 -14.32 -6.01
N ALA A 134 -15.51 -14.43 -4.93
CA ALA A 134 -16.98 -14.43 -4.96
C ALA A 134 -17.64 -13.14 -4.45
N PHE A 135 -16.88 -12.18 -3.90
CA PHE A 135 -17.44 -11.00 -3.22
C PHE A 135 -18.33 -10.11 -4.12
N GLU A 136 -18.16 -10.17 -5.43
CA GLU A 136 -19.01 -9.40 -6.36
C GLU A 136 -20.47 -9.84 -6.37
N THR A 137 -20.77 -11.02 -5.81
CA THR A 137 -22.15 -11.49 -5.63
C THR A 137 -22.82 -10.88 -4.40
N LEU A 138 -22.06 -10.21 -3.52
CA LEU A 138 -22.58 -9.57 -2.31
C LEU A 138 -23.33 -8.28 -2.65
N ASP A 139 -24.39 -8.02 -1.92
CA ASP A 139 -25.03 -6.72 -1.93
C ASP A 139 -24.17 -5.69 -1.17
N ALA A 140 -23.68 -4.69 -1.90
CA ALA A 140 -22.83 -3.63 -1.34
C ALA A 140 -23.52 -2.84 -0.22
N HIS A 141 -24.86 -2.66 -0.32
CA HIS A 141 -25.64 -1.94 0.67
C HIS A 141 -25.81 -2.78 1.94
N ASP A 142 -26.08 -4.06 1.81
CA ASP A 142 -26.20 -4.99 2.94
C ASP A 142 -24.85 -5.12 3.68
N LEU A 143 -23.76 -5.28 2.96
CA LEU A 143 -22.41 -5.32 3.56
C LEU A 143 -22.11 -4.02 4.35
N ALA A 144 -22.37 -2.86 3.77
CA ALA A 144 -22.17 -1.57 4.44
C ALA A 144 -23.09 -1.42 5.67
N ALA A 145 -24.34 -1.88 5.60
CA ALA A 145 -25.28 -1.86 6.72
C ALA A 145 -24.83 -2.76 7.87
N ARG A 146 -24.38 -3.99 7.57
CA ARG A 146 -23.86 -4.94 8.59
C ARG A 146 -22.59 -4.40 9.27
N ILE A 147 -21.63 -3.87 8.53
CA ILE A 147 -20.44 -3.22 9.09
C ILE A 147 -20.85 -2.03 9.99
N SER A 148 -21.80 -1.21 9.53
CA SER A 148 -22.30 -0.07 10.30
C SER A 148 -22.99 -0.52 11.58
N GLY A 149 -23.77 -1.59 11.52
CA GLY A 149 -24.45 -2.21 12.67
C GLY A 149 -23.43 -2.70 13.72
N ALA A 150 -22.40 -3.41 13.27
CA ALA A 150 -21.35 -3.94 14.14
C ALA A 150 -20.54 -2.84 14.85
N LEU A 151 -20.27 -1.71 14.18
CA LEU A 151 -19.54 -0.56 14.75
C LEU A 151 -20.45 0.42 15.53
N LYS A 152 -21.76 0.14 15.66
CA LYS A 152 -22.70 1.00 16.39
C LYS A 152 -22.25 1.27 17.81
N GLY A 153 -22.22 2.55 18.20
CA GLY A 153 -21.77 2.97 19.52
C GLY A 153 -20.23 3.05 19.70
N LYS A 154 -19.45 2.40 18.84
CA LYS A 154 -17.98 2.40 18.89
C LYS A 154 -17.39 3.60 18.13
N ALA A 155 -17.83 3.84 16.90
CA ALA A 155 -17.34 4.92 16.05
C ALA A 155 -18.47 5.74 15.42
N TYR A 156 -18.14 6.92 14.88
CA TYR A 156 -19.05 7.79 14.13
C TYR A 156 -18.80 7.71 12.63
N LEU A 157 -17.59 7.33 12.23
CA LEU A 157 -17.14 7.21 10.85
C LEU A 157 -16.19 6.02 10.75
N LEU A 158 -16.36 5.18 9.73
CA LEU A 158 -15.34 4.26 9.26
C LEU A 158 -14.59 4.93 8.10
N LEU A 159 -13.28 5.11 8.26
CA LEU A 159 -12.38 5.72 7.29
C LEU A 159 -11.20 4.79 7.02
N LEU A 160 -11.27 4.02 5.93
CA LEU A 160 -10.20 3.13 5.53
C LEU A 160 -9.45 3.79 4.35
N GLN A 161 -8.18 4.11 4.53
CA GLN A 161 -7.41 4.90 3.58
C GLN A 161 -6.41 4.07 2.79
N ASN A 162 -5.93 4.60 1.66
CA ASN A 162 -4.87 4.05 0.83
C ASN A 162 -5.17 2.65 0.29
N ILE A 163 -6.39 2.43 -0.21
CA ILE A 163 -6.85 1.13 -0.72
C ILE A 163 -6.68 1.09 -2.24
N PRO A 164 -5.87 0.17 -2.80
CA PRO A 164 -5.86 -0.10 -4.23
C PRO A 164 -7.12 -0.87 -4.64
N LEU A 165 -7.71 -0.56 -5.82
CA LEU A 165 -8.88 -1.30 -6.32
C LEU A 165 -8.54 -2.73 -6.73
N THR A 166 -7.29 -2.97 -7.09
CA THR A 166 -6.77 -4.31 -7.40
C THR A 166 -5.50 -4.55 -6.61
N TRP A 167 -5.36 -5.75 -6.09
CA TRP A 167 -4.18 -6.19 -5.37
C TRP A 167 -3.81 -7.61 -5.80
N ARG A 168 -2.55 -7.85 -6.21
CA ARG A 168 -2.08 -9.15 -6.69
C ARG A 168 -2.96 -9.76 -7.78
N GLY A 169 -3.41 -8.93 -8.74
CA GLY A 169 -4.25 -9.34 -9.86
C GLY A 169 -5.72 -9.60 -9.51
N ARG A 170 -6.13 -9.40 -8.24
CA ARG A 170 -7.51 -9.59 -7.79
C ARG A 170 -8.13 -8.24 -7.43
N ARG A 171 -9.44 -8.09 -7.67
CA ARG A 171 -10.18 -6.92 -7.22
C ARG A 171 -10.30 -6.93 -5.70
N ASN A 172 -10.09 -5.77 -5.07
CA ASN A 172 -10.19 -5.65 -3.62
C ASN A 172 -11.67 -5.61 -3.20
N PRO A 173 -12.14 -6.50 -2.29
CA PRO A 173 -13.52 -6.51 -1.82
C PRO A 173 -14.00 -5.20 -1.19
N LEU A 174 -13.11 -4.39 -0.64
CA LEU A 174 -13.45 -3.06 -0.14
C LEU A 174 -13.97 -2.10 -1.22
N ALA A 175 -13.75 -2.42 -2.51
CA ALA A 175 -14.30 -1.65 -3.63
C ALA A 175 -15.84 -1.65 -3.70
N LEU A 176 -16.53 -2.53 -2.95
CA LEU A 176 -17.99 -2.48 -2.78
C LEU A 176 -18.45 -1.33 -1.89
N LEU A 177 -17.60 -0.82 -1.00
CA LEU A 177 -17.95 0.24 -0.05
C LEU A 177 -17.86 1.62 -0.69
N PRO A 178 -18.58 2.64 -0.13
CA PRO A 178 -18.50 4.00 -0.65
C PRO A 178 -17.10 4.58 -0.56
N MET A 179 -16.49 4.93 -1.69
CA MET A 179 -15.10 5.39 -1.80
C MET A 179 -14.96 6.81 -2.35
N VAL A 180 -13.80 7.42 -2.10
CA VAL A 180 -13.29 8.61 -2.78
C VAL A 180 -11.86 8.35 -3.22
N GLN A 181 -11.49 8.75 -4.44
CA GLN A 181 -10.11 8.63 -4.92
C GLN A 181 -9.17 9.50 -4.07
N ASN A 182 -8.08 8.91 -3.59
CA ASN A 182 -7.04 9.60 -2.84
C ASN A 182 -6.24 10.52 -3.78
N GLN A 183 -5.71 11.61 -3.25
CA GLN A 183 -4.89 12.55 -4.02
C GLN A 183 -3.45 12.06 -4.25
N ASN A 184 -3.05 10.93 -3.68
CA ASN A 184 -1.72 10.35 -3.81
C ASN A 184 -1.79 9.06 -4.61
N HIS A 185 -0.78 8.87 -5.50
CA HIS A 185 -0.58 7.64 -6.23
C HIS A 185 0.58 6.85 -5.61
N ALA A 186 0.57 5.54 -5.76
CA ALA A 186 1.73 4.70 -5.51
C ALA A 186 2.48 4.46 -6.81
N TYR A 187 3.78 4.21 -6.70
CA TYR A 187 4.69 4.04 -7.82
C TYR A 187 5.44 2.72 -7.68
N GLN A 188 5.31 1.84 -8.66
CA GLN A 188 5.78 0.46 -8.58
C GLN A 188 6.68 0.11 -9.74
N LEU A 189 7.72 -0.67 -9.45
CA LEU A 189 8.65 -1.24 -10.42
C LEU A 189 8.54 -2.76 -10.36
N PRO A 190 7.94 -3.41 -11.37
CA PRO A 190 8.05 -4.85 -11.53
C PRO A 190 9.51 -5.28 -11.65
N LEU A 191 9.92 -6.28 -10.88
CA LEU A 191 11.27 -6.84 -10.93
C LEU A 191 11.26 -8.12 -11.78
N PHE A 192 12.25 -8.25 -12.65
CA PHE A 192 12.53 -9.44 -13.44
C PHE A 192 13.76 -10.15 -12.89
N ASP A 193 14.13 -11.27 -13.42
CA ASP A 193 15.23 -12.11 -12.94
C ASP A 193 16.57 -11.37 -12.81
N THR A 194 16.78 -10.34 -13.63
CA THR A 194 18.03 -9.56 -13.62
C THR A 194 17.75 -8.05 -13.64
N MET A 195 18.70 -7.28 -13.10
CA MET A 195 18.67 -5.83 -13.18
C MET A 195 18.58 -5.32 -14.62
N GLU A 196 19.25 -6.01 -15.57
CA GLU A 196 19.20 -5.64 -16.98
C GLU A 196 17.80 -5.80 -17.56
N ALA A 197 17.14 -6.91 -17.28
CA ALA A 197 15.76 -7.15 -17.71
C ALA A 197 14.80 -6.13 -17.08
N THR A 198 14.95 -5.85 -15.79
CA THR A 198 14.17 -4.84 -15.06
C THR A 198 14.33 -3.45 -15.68
N LEU A 199 15.55 -3.05 -16.04
CA LEU A 199 15.82 -1.74 -16.63
C LEU A 199 15.25 -1.56 -18.06
N LYS A 200 14.92 -2.65 -18.78
CA LYS A 200 14.29 -2.55 -20.12
C LYS A 200 12.92 -1.88 -20.09
N GLN A 201 12.24 -1.88 -18.93
CA GLN A 201 10.98 -1.15 -18.72
C GLN A 201 11.18 0.37 -18.64
N LEU A 202 12.42 0.82 -18.47
CA LEU A 202 12.80 2.20 -18.21
C LEU A 202 13.75 2.68 -19.32
N ASN A 203 14.21 3.93 -19.22
CA ASN A 203 15.32 4.40 -20.03
C ASN A 203 16.65 3.82 -19.49
N ALA A 204 16.93 2.54 -19.83
CA ALA A 204 18.06 1.78 -19.33
C ALA A 204 19.42 2.47 -19.54
N LYS A 205 19.62 3.11 -20.73
CA LYS A 205 20.87 3.83 -21.06
C LYS A 205 21.08 5.01 -20.10
N SER A 206 20.05 5.80 -19.90
CA SER A 206 20.08 6.96 -18.98
C SER A 206 20.32 6.51 -17.54
N ARG A 207 19.64 5.45 -17.09
CA ARG A 207 19.80 4.90 -15.74
C ARG A 207 21.21 4.40 -15.47
N ARG A 208 21.77 3.60 -16.38
CA ARG A 208 23.17 3.13 -16.25
C ARG A 208 24.18 4.26 -16.28
N LYS A 209 23.97 5.28 -17.14
CA LYS A 209 24.82 6.48 -17.17
C LYS A 209 24.76 7.21 -15.83
N LYS A 210 23.54 7.43 -15.30
CA LYS A 210 23.34 8.14 -14.03
C LYS A 210 24.00 7.39 -12.87
N PHE A 211 23.79 6.09 -12.77
CA PHE A 211 24.43 5.25 -11.75
C PHE A 211 25.97 5.36 -11.78
N ARG A 212 26.60 5.26 -12.96
CA ARG A 212 28.06 5.41 -13.09
C ARG A 212 28.55 6.78 -12.65
N VAL A 213 27.82 7.85 -12.98
CA VAL A 213 28.19 9.21 -12.56
C VAL A 213 28.05 9.35 -11.05
N GLN A 214 26.99 8.81 -10.46
CA GLN A 214 26.77 8.84 -9.01
C GLN A 214 27.86 8.05 -8.26
N SER A 215 28.19 6.84 -8.71
CA SER A 215 29.26 6.02 -8.14
C SER A 215 30.58 6.77 -8.19
N LYS A 216 30.95 7.34 -9.36
CA LYS A 216 32.20 8.09 -9.51
C LYS A 216 32.27 9.28 -8.53
N ARG A 217 31.17 10.04 -8.37
CA ARG A 217 31.13 11.18 -7.44
C ARG A 217 31.27 10.75 -5.98
N LEU A 218 30.67 9.61 -5.61
CA LEU A 218 30.83 9.05 -4.26
C LEU A 218 32.25 8.56 -4.03
N GLU A 219 32.91 7.99 -5.04
CA GLU A 219 34.32 7.62 -4.97
C GLU A 219 35.25 8.85 -4.81
N GLU A 220 34.95 9.95 -5.51
CA GLU A 220 35.66 11.23 -5.41
C GLU A 220 35.55 11.88 -4.01
N LEU A 221 34.52 11.54 -3.23
CA LEU A 221 34.33 11.94 -1.83
C LEU A 221 35.09 11.05 -0.82
N GLY A 222 35.93 10.14 -1.30
CA GLY A 222 36.72 9.21 -0.44
C GLY A 222 36.14 7.79 -0.43
N GLY A 223 35.11 7.49 -1.25
CA GLY A 223 34.46 6.20 -1.34
C GLY A 223 33.23 6.08 -0.47
N PHE A 224 32.57 4.93 -0.57
CA PHE A 224 31.33 4.63 0.17
C PHE A 224 31.23 3.14 0.48
N ASP A 225 30.39 2.82 1.47
CA ASP A 225 29.84 1.49 1.71
C ASP A 225 28.34 1.51 1.50
N TYR A 226 27.81 0.47 0.85
CA TYR A 226 26.40 0.15 0.91
C TYR A 226 26.17 -0.74 2.11
N VAL A 227 25.54 -0.16 3.12
CA VAL A 227 25.25 -0.82 4.40
C VAL A 227 23.78 -1.26 4.36
N HIS A 228 23.54 -2.54 4.54
CA HIS A 228 22.27 -3.05 4.97
C HIS A 228 22.49 -3.72 6.31
N GLY A 229 21.69 -3.40 7.31
CA GLY A 229 21.95 -3.84 8.66
C GLY A 229 21.97 -5.36 8.73
N THR A 230 23.09 -5.94 9.13
CA THR A 230 23.29 -7.38 9.24
C THR A 230 22.83 -7.93 10.58
N ASP A 231 22.72 -7.06 11.57
CA ASP A 231 22.30 -7.36 12.94
C ASP A 231 21.30 -6.31 13.44
N THR A 232 20.57 -6.64 14.49
CA THR A 232 19.51 -5.80 15.05
C THR A 232 20.04 -4.46 15.56
N GLU A 233 21.23 -4.41 16.15
CA GLU A 233 21.82 -3.18 16.69
C GLU A 233 22.13 -2.18 15.57
N SER A 234 22.75 -2.63 14.49
CA SER A 234 23.02 -1.79 13.31
C SER A 234 21.75 -1.30 12.64
N GLN A 235 20.69 -2.12 12.60
CA GLN A 235 19.38 -1.72 12.09
C GLN A 235 18.78 -0.56 12.90
N HIS A 236 18.79 -0.67 14.24
CA HIS A 236 18.30 0.38 15.13
C HIS A 236 19.12 1.66 14.99
N ALA A 237 20.45 1.58 14.90
CA ALA A 237 21.32 2.73 14.71
C ALA A 237 21.04 3.47 13.38
N LEU A 238 20.79 2.73 12.28
CA LEU A 238 20.39 3.34 11.00
C LEU A 238 19.01 3.98 11.06
N LEU A 239 18.05 3.41 11.80
CA LEU A 239 16.76 3.99 12.01
C LEU A 239 16.86 5.31 12.81
N ASP A 240 17.71 5.38 13.81
CA ASP A 240 17.97 6.63 14.56
C ASP A 240 18.59 7.70 13.67
N GLN A 241 19.51 7.34 12.76
CA GLN A 241 20.02 8.26 11.74
C GLN A 241 18.90 8.77 10.82
N PHE A 242 17.97 7.90 10.41
CA PHE A 242 16.80 8.33 9.65
C PHE A 242 15.96 9.37 10.42
N PHE A 243 15.66 9.16 11.69
CA PHE A 243 14.90 10.12 12.50
C PHE A 243 15.62 11.47 12.60
N ARG A 244 16.93 11.46 12.81
CA ARG A 244 17.75 12.66 12.84
C ARG A 244 17.63 13.44 11.52
N LEU A 245 17.94 12.80 10.40
CA LEU A 245 17.90 13.43 9.06
C LEU A 245 16.52 13.96 8.70
N LYS A 246 15.46 13.22 9.05
CA LYS A 246 14.07 13.68 8.84
C LYS A 246 13.74 14.88 9.68
N SER A 247 14.13 14.90 10.94
CA SER A 247 13.89 16.03 11.84
C SER A 247 14.56 17.31 11.34
N GLU A 248 15.83 17.22 10.93
CA GLU A 248 16.58 18.32 10.35
C GLU A 248 15.90 18.85 9.07
N ARG A 249 15.52 17.96 8.16
CA ARG A 249 14.87 18.31 6.90
C ARG A 249 13.49 18.94 7.12
N PHE A 250 12.63 18.37 7.96
CA PHE A 250 11.32 18.95 8.26
C PHE A 250 11.45 20.32 8.92
N LYS A 251 12.42 20.49 9.84
CA LYS A 251 12.73 21.78 10.45
C LYS A 251 13.17 22.81 9.40
N ALA A 252 14.06 22.44 8.48
CA ALA A 252 14.52 23.31 7.39
C ALA A 252 13.39 23.70 6.43
N MET A 253 12.38 22.83 6.27
CA MET A 253 11.21 23.07 5.41
C MET A 253 10.06 23.78 6.13
N GLY A 254 10.13 24.00 7.45
CA GLY A 254 9.03 24.53 8.25
C GLY A 254 7.82 23.59 8.30
N LEU A 255 8.03 22.28 8.20
CA LEU A 255 6.96 21.28 8.21
C LEU A 255 6.93 20.49 9.53
N PRO A 256 5.75 20.05 9.99
CA PRO A 256 5.65 19.16 11.14
C PRO A 256 6.34 17.82 10.84
N ASN A 257 7.12 17.34 11.82
CA ASN A 257 7.80 16.05 11.70
C ASN A 257 6.87 14.92 12.13
N VAL A 258 6.34 14.17 11.16
CA VAL A 258 5.43 13.04 11.39
C VAL A 258 6.10 11.82 12.06
N PHE A 259 7.42 11.84 12.25
CA PHE A 259 8.20 10.82 12.95
C PHE A 259 8.71 11.29 14.32
N ALA A 260 8.18 12.40 14.84
CA ALA A 260 8.69 12.97 16.10
C ALA A 260 8.22 12.22 17.34
N ASP A 261 7.00 11.67 17.30
CA ASP A 261 6.33 11.05 18.43
C ASP A 261 7.11 9.82 18.94
N ALA A 262 7.12 9.64 20.26
CA ALA A 262 7.77 8.51 20.91
C ALA A 262 7.14 7.17 20.47
N GLU A 263 5.82 7.16 20.32
CA GLU A 263 5.02 6.02 19.87
C GLU A 263 5.40 5.61 18.42
N THR A 264 5.53 6.58 17.51
CA THR A 264 5.99 6.33 16.14
C THR A 264 7.39 5.69 16.13
N LYS A 265 8.30 6.21 16.94
CA LYS A 265 9.67 5.65 17.05
C LYS A 265 9.65 4.25 17.64
N ALA A 266 8.93 4.04 18.74
CA ALA A 266 8.79 2.72 19.39
C ALA A 266 8.20 1.68 18.42
N PHE A 267 7.17 2.08 17.66
CA PHE A 267 6.56 1.22 16.62
C PHE A 267 7.59 0.83 15.54
N LEU A 268 8.33 1.79 14.98
CA LEU A 268 9.29 1.51 13.90
C LEU A 268 10.50 0.69 14.40
N HIS A 269 10.94 0.93 15.65
CA HIS A 269 11.93 0.05 16.28
C HIS A 269 11.39 -1.37 16.47
N GLY A 270 10.15 -1.53 16.91
CA GLY A 270 9.51 -2.85 17.02
C GLY A 270 9.30 -3.54 15.66
N ALA A 271 9.11 -2.78 14.59
CA ALA A 271 8.98 -3.33 13.24
C ALA A 271 10.28 -3.96 12.71
N ILE A 272 11.45 -3.58 13.22
CA ILE A 272 12.74 -4.19 12.88
C ILE A 272 12.76 -5.67 13.33
N ASP A 273 12.11 -6.00 14.44
CA ASP A 273 12.11 -7.35 15.01
C ASP A 273 11.14 -8.30 14.28
N ILE A 274 10.27 -7.80 13.42
CA ILE A 274 9.31 -8.60 12.66
C ILE A 274 10.04 -9.30 11.51
N ARG A 275 10.26 -10.61 11.65
CA ARG A 275 10.88 -11.46 10.62
C ARG A 275 10.34 -12.88 10.70
N ASP A 276 10.25 -13.56 9.56
CA ASP A 276 10.02 -15.00 9.50
C ASP A 276 11.32 -15.76 9.25
N ALA A 277 11.28 -17.08 9.50
CA ALA A 277 12.44 -17.94 9.32
C ALA A 277 12.88 -18.08 7.85
N GLN A 278 11.99 -17.81 6.90
CA GLN A 278 12.20 -17.93 5.46
C GLN A 278 12.69 -16.61 4.83
N ASN A 279 12.74 -15.51 5.59
CA ASN A 279 13.00 -14.15 5.11
C ASN A 279 12.01 -13.67 4.01
N GLU A 280 10.80 -14.23 3.99
CA GLU A 280 9.70 -13.77 3.13
C GLU A 280 8.87 -12.68 3.79
N LEU A 281 9.02 -12.50 5.10
CA LEU A 281 8.44 -11.42 5.88
C LEU A 281 9.55 -10.62 6.57
N SER A 282 9.59 -9.31 6.34
CA SER A 282 10.41 -8.36 7.09
C SER A 282 9.58 -7.11 7.36
N GLY A 283 9.34 -6.79 8.63
CA GLY A 283 8.59 -5.60 9.02
C GLY A 283 9.33 -4.32 8.67
N LEU A 284 10.62 -4.25 8.97
CA LEU A 284 11.48 -3.14 8.57
C LEU A 284 12.92 -3.60 8.44
N GLU A 285 13.55 -3.24 7.32
CA GLU A 285 14.97 -3.45 7.05
C GLU A 285 15.60 -2.14 6.59
N MET A 286 16.64 -1.72 7.29
CA MET A 286 17.32 -0.44 7.03
C MET A 286 18.49 -0.62 6.06
N HIS A 287 18.59 0.30 5.11
CA HIS A 287 19.64 0.37 4.11
C HIS A 287 20.24 1.77 4.07
N ALA A 288 21.55 1.90 3.87
CA ALA A 288 22.22 3.19 3.82
C ALA A 288 23.39 3.23 2.83
N ILE A 289 23.72 4.44 2.40
CA ILE A 289 25.03 4.77 1.80
C ILE A 289 25.81 5.54 2.85
N GLN A 290 26.91 4.94 3.29
CA GLN A 290 27.82 5.50 4.27
C GLN A 290 29.13 5.90 3.59
N LEU A 291 29.59 7.14 3.79
CA LEU A 291 30.79 7.66 3.19
C LEU A 291 32.05 7.13 3.91
N LYS A 292 33.13 7.09 3.16
CA LYS A 292 34.50 6.74 3.61
C LYS A 292 35.46 7.94 3.62
N GLY A 293 36.75 7.67 3.81
CA GLY A 293 37.81 8.69 3.77
C GLY A 293 37.62 9.77 4.83
N GLU A 294 37.66 11.03 4.43
CA GLU A 294 37.51 12.18 5.33
C GLU A 294 36.11 12.27 5.95
N HIS A 295 35.14 11.63 5.31
CA HIS A 295 33.74 11.61 5.74
C HIS A 295 33.33 10.25 6.32
N ALA A 296 34.26 9.43 6.78
CA ALA A 296 34.03 8.09 7.27
C ALA A 296 32.91 8.06 8.34
N GLY A 297 31.97 7.16 8.18
CA GLY A 297 30.82 7.02 9.09
C GLY A 297 29.63 7.95 8.80
N HIS A 298 29.78 8.94 7.90
CA HIS A 298 28.67 9.82 7.53
C HIS A 298 27.63 9.10 6.65
N VAL A 299 26.36 9.14 7.06
CA VAL A 299 25.24 8.53 6.34
C VAL A 299 24.66 9.54 5.34
N ALA A 300 25.04 9.38 4.06
CA ALA A 300 24.59 10.27 2.99
C ALA A 300 23.15 10.00 2.53
N ALA A 301 22.69 8.74 2.64
CA ALA A 301 21.32 8.35 2.37
C ALA A 301 20.94 7.14 3.23
N VAL A 302 19.67 7.09 3.66
CA VAL A 302 19.10 5.97 4.41
C VAL A 302 17.67 5.71 3.96
N ALA A 303 17.27 4.45 3.91
CA ALA A 303 15.90 4.03 3.59
C ALA A 303 15.52 2.82 4.43
N GLY A 304 14.22 2.76 4.79
CA GLY A 304 13.60 1.57 5.37
C GLY A 304 12.71 0.90 4.33
N ILE A 305 12.92 -0.38 4.10
CA ILE A 305 12.06 -1.21 3.27
C ILE A 305 11.39 -2.29 4.11
N SER A 306 10.26 -2.77 3.63
CA SER A 306 9.54 -3.89 4.24
C SER A 306 9.24 -4.91 3.17
N ARG A 307 9.14 -6.20 3.56
CA ARG A 307 8.87 -7.30 2.64
C ARG A 307 7.70 -8.14 3.12
N LYS A 308 6.82 -8.53 2.21
CA LYS A 308 5.86 -9.63 2.39
C LYS A 308 5.79 -10.45 1.11
N GLY A 309 6.27 -11.69 1.18
CA GLY A 309 6.38 -12.59 0.03
C GLY A 309 7.25 -11.97 -1.07
N ASP A 310 6.68 -11.81 -2.26
CA ASP A 310 7.34 -11.25 -3.44
C ASP A 310 7.24 -9.72 -3.58
N HIS A 311 6.60 -9.04 -2.63
CA HIS A 311 6.42 -7.59 -2.63
C HIS A 311 7.31 -6.92 -1.59
N VAL A 312 8.15 -6.00 -2.05
CA VAL A 312 8.98 -5.12 -1.21
C VAL A 312 8.49 -3.69 -1.35
N ILE A 313 8.30 -3.00 -0.23
CA ILE A 313 7.86 -1.61 -0.21
C ILE A 313 8.85 -0.72 0.54
N CYS A 314 9.20 0.43 -0.05
CA CYS A 314 9.94 1.47 0.62
C CYS A 314 9.00 2.27 1.52
N GLN A 315 9.12 2.08 2.84
CA GLN A 315 8.31 2.78 3.82
C GLN A 315 8.66 4.25 3.90
N PHE A 316 9.96 4.53 3.88
CA PHE A 316 10.50 5.89 3.97
C PHE A 316 11.96 5.95 3.52
N SER A 317 12.43 7.17 3.22
CA SER A 317 13.84 7.43 2.96
C SER A 317 14.22 8.85 3.39
N ALA A 318 15.49 9.06 3.70
CA ALA A 318 16.08 10.37 3.95
C ALA A 318 17.43 10.49 3.27
N ILE A 319 17.85 11.72 2.97
CA ILE A 319 19.16 12.05 2.43
C ILE A 319 19.73 13.18 3.28
N ASP A 320 21.06 13.16 3.44
CA ASP A 320 21.80 14.30 3.92
C ASP A 320 22.22 15.15 2.72
N GLU A 321 21.85 16.42 2.72
CA GLU A 321 22.19 17.36 1.65
C GLU A 321 23.45 18.18 1.98
N SER A 322 24.07 17.98 3.15
CA SER A 322 25.24 18.73 3.60
C SER A 322 26.53 18.27 2.92
N ILE A 323 26.66 16.97 2.62
CA ILE A 323 27.83 16.37 2.00
C ILE A 323 27.37 15.50 0.82
N GLY A 324 27.91 15.77 -0.37
CA GLY A 324 27.72 14.91 -1.54
C GLY A 324 26.32 14.94 -2.16
N ALA A 325 25.54 16.01 -1.96
CA ALA A 325 24.20 16.14 -2.54
C ALA A 325 24.20 15.98 -4.07
N GLU A 326 25.26 16.47 -4.76
CA GLU A 326 25.46 16.37 -6.20
C GLU A 326 25.68 14.92 -6.68
N ALA A 327 26.08 14.00 -5.81
CA ALA A 327 26.15 12.56 -6.10
C ALA A 327 24.77 11.91 -6.12
N SER A 328 23.72 12.60 -5.64
CA SER A 328 22.36 12.07 -5.52
C SER A 328 22.30 10.72 -4.78
N PRO A 329 22.82 10.63 -3.54
CA PRO A 329 23.01 9.36 -2.83
C PRO A 329 21.69 8.60 -2.60
N GLY A 330 20.55 9.29 -2.52
CA GLY A 330 19.24 8.64 -2.38
C GLY A 330 18.85 7.81 -3.60
N GLU A 331 19.05 8.32 -4.83
CA GLU A 331 18.77 7.51 -6.03
C GLU A 331 19.80 6.39 -6.22
N PHE A 332 21.05 6.60 -5.80
CA PHE A 332 22.07 5.58 -5.79
C PHE A 332 21.71 4.46 -4.81
N LEU A 333 21.19 4.79 -3.63
CA LEU A 333 20.69 3.83 -2.66
C LEU A 333 19.56 2.96 -3.25
N PHE A 334 18.59 3.55 -3.96
CA PHE A 334 17.55 2.77 -4.64
C PHE A 334 18.13 1.80 -5.66
N TRP A 335 19.13 2.19 -6.43
CA TRP A 335 19.79 1.27 -7.34
C TRP A 335 20.41 0.07 -6.59
N GLN A 336 21.10 0.31 -5.48
CA GLN A 336 21.72 -0.75 -4.67
C GLN A 336 20.67 -1.71 -4.09
N MET A 337 19.60 -1.15 -3.48
CA MET A 337 18.52 -1.96 -2.92
C MET A 337 17.86 -2.83 -4.00
N ILE A 338 17.45 -2.25 -5.14
CA ILE A 338 16.80 -2.96 -6.24
C ILE A 338 17.71 -4.05 -6.80
N SER A 339 19.01 -3.73 -7.00
CA SER A 339 20.01 -4.72 -7.47
C SER A 339 20.15 -5.91 -6.50
N GLY A 340 20.09 -5.66 -5.21
CA GLY A 340 20.20 -6.68 -4.18
C GLY A 340 18.96 -7.56 -3.99
N LEU A 341 17.83 -7.23 -4.65
CA LEU A 341 16.58 -8.02 -4.57
C LEU A 341 16.46 -9.07 -5.67
N HIS A 342 17.25 -8.96 -6.75
CA HIS A 342 17.23 -9.97 -7.82
C HIS A 342 17.68 -11.33 -7.31
N GLY A 343 17.00 -12.38 -7.74
CA GLY A 343 17.25 -13.76 -7.29
C GLY A 343 16.72 -14.09 -5.90
N LYS A 344 16.04 -13.15 -5.21
CA LYS A 344 15.47 -13.36 -3.88
C LYS A 344 13.97 -13.60 -3.87
N GLY A 345 13.35 -13.96 -5.00
CA GLY A 345 11.92 -14.21 -5.11
C GLY A 345 11.05 -12.95 -4.98
N VAL A 346 11.60 -11.76 -5.22
CA VAL A 346 10.86 -10.50 -5.21
C VAL A 346 10.45 -10.14 -6.63
N SER A 347 9.15 -9.94 -6.86
CA SER A 347 8.59 -9.58 -8.17
C SER A 347 8.22 -8.10 -8.28
N MET A 348 8.15 -7.38 -7.15
CA MET A 348 7.71 -5.99 -7.12
C MET A 348 8.49 -5.16 -6.11
N PHE A 349 9.03 -4.02 -6.55
CA PHE A 349 9.53 -2.95 -5.68
C PHE A 349 8.57 -1.78 -5.70
N ASP A 350 7.92 -1.50 -4.58
CA ASP A 350 6.98 -0.40 -4.41
C ASP A 350 7.66 0.79 -3.72
N PHE A 351 7.66 1.93 -4.38
CA PHE A 351 8.20 3.17 -3.82
C PHE A 351 7.26 3.85 -2.82
N GLY A 352 6.09 3.25 -2.56
CA GLY A 352 5.07 3.80 -1.68
C GLY A 352 4.38 5.04 -2.26
N LEU A 353 3.49 5.63 -1.44
CA LEU A 353 2.69 6.79 -1.82
C LEU A 353 3.52 8.05 -2.01
N GLY A 354 3.02 8.92 -2.89
CA GLY A 354 3.53 10.28 -3.09
C GLY A 354 4.18 10.52 -4.45
N ASP A 355 3.95 11.71 -5.03
CA ASP A 355 4.29 12.06 -6.42
C ASP A 355 5.66 12.72 -6.56
N GLN A 356 6.67 12.20 -5.88
CA GLN A 356 8.04 12.70 -6.04
C GLN A 356 8.58 12.34 -7.43
N GLY A 357 9.29 13.28 -8.06
CA GLY A 357 9.78 13.12 -9.44
C GLY A 357 10.70 11.91 -9.65
N TYR A 358 11.49 11.51 -8.63
CA TYR A 358 12.33 10.33 -8.73
C TYR A 358 11.51 9.04 -8.81
N LYS A 359 10.36 8.94 -8.08
CA LYS A 359 9.47 7.77 -8.13
C LYS A 359 8.95 7.55 -9.54
N ARG A 360 8.41 8.58 -10.19
CA ARG A 360 7.95 8.52 -11.59
C ARG A 360 9.05 8.09 -12.55
N SER A 361 10.29 8.46 -12.27
CA SER A 361 11.41 8.10 -13.13
C SER A 361 11.87 6.65 -12.96
N TRP A 362 11.56 6.01 -11.84
CA TRP A 362 11.88 4.61 -11.53
C TRP A 362 10.72 3.64 -11.81
N ALA A 363 9.49 4.11 -11.68
CA ALA A 363 8.32 3.25 -11.65
C ALA A 363 7.49 3.40 -12.93
N PRO A 364 7.38 2.35 -13.76
CA PRO A 364 6.53 2.35 -14.94
C PRO A 364 5.05 2.13 -14.59
N VAL A 365 4.76 1.64 -13.37
CA VAL A 365 3.40 1.40 -12.90
C VAL A 365 3.02 2.46 -11.88
N GLU A 366 1.91 3.16 -12.16
CA GLU A 366 1.27 4.11 -11.26
C GLU A 366 -0.07 3.53 -10.84
N THR A 367 -0.32 3.48 -9.52
CA THR A 367 -1.55 2.88 -8.96
C THR A 367 -2.32 3.93 -8.19
N ASP A 368 -3.59 4.09 -8.56
CA ASP A 368 -4.55 4.91 -7.83
C ASP A 368 -4.96 4.22 -6.52
N HIS A 369 -5.07 5.02 -5.48
CA HIS A 369 -5.61 4.58 -4.20
C HIS A 369 -6.92 5.28 -3.89
N TYR A 370 -7.72 4.63 -3.06
CA TYR A 370 -9.04 5.10 -2.66
C TYR A 370 -9.18 5.05 -1.14
N ASP A 371 -10.03 5.94 -0.63
CA ASP A 371 -10.42 5.95 0.77
C ASP A 371 -11.89 5.52 0.88
N VAL A 372 -12.17 4.46 1.64
CA VAL A 372 -13.54 4.11 2.06
C VAL A 372 -13.99 5.15 3.08
N VAL A 373 -15.15 5.75 2.84
CA VAL A 373 -15.75 6.75 3.73
C VAL A 373 -17.18 6.34 4.02
N LEU A 374 -17.38 5.60 5.12
CA LEU A 374 -18.69 5.08 5.53
C LEU A 374 -19.14 5.77 6.82
N PRO A 375 -20.07 6.74 6.74
CA PRO A 375 -20.66 7.38 7.91
C PRO A 375 -21.53 6.39 8.70
N LEU A 376 -21.33 6.35 10.03
CA LEU A 376 -22.07 5.47 10.93
C LEU A 376 -23.11 6.25 11.77
N THR A 377 -23.01 7.58 11.77
CA THR A 377 -23.91 8.50 12.51
C THR A 377 -24.03 9.83 11.75
N ALA A 378 -24.98 10.69 12.15
CA ALA A 378 -25.10 12.04 11.60
C ALA A 378 -23.81 12.88 11.76
N ARG A 379 -23.09 12.74 12.89
CA ARG A 379 -21.78 13.39 13.10
C ARG A 379 -20.72 12.83 12.17
N GLY A 380 -20.73 11.51 11.94
CA GLY A 380 -19.87 10.85 10.98
C GLY A 380 -20.16 11.28 9.54
N MET A 381 -21.41 11.58 9.19
CA MET A 381 -21.78 12.09 7.87
C MET A 381 -21.11 13.44 7.59
N VAL A 382 -21.16 14.38 8.55
CA VAL A 382 -20.46 15.68 8.42
C VAL A 382 -18.96 15.47 8.24
N ALA A 383 -18.34 14.63 9.09
CA ALA A 383 -16.91 14.33 8.99
C ALA A 383 -16.53 13.67 7.65
N GLY A 384 -17.36 12.75 7.17
CA GLY A 384 -17.18 12.08 5.88
C GLY A 384 -17.28 13.04 4.69
N VAL A 385 -18.26 13.96 4.70
CA VAL A 385 -18.39 15.01 3.68
C VAL A 385 -17.15 15.91 3.68
N VAL A 386 -16.71 16.36 4.85
CA VAL A 386 -15.49 17.18 4.99
C VAL A 386 -14.27 16.43 4.44
N HIS A 387 -14.08 15.15 4.80
CA HIS A 387 -12.99 14.34 4.28
C HIS A 387 -13.01 14.28 2.74
N ARG A 388 -14.15 13.97 2.14
CA ARG A 388 -14.31 13.90 0.68
C ARG A 388 -14.02 15.24 -0.01
N LEU A 389 -14.51 16.34 0.55
CA LEU A 389 -14.26 17.68 0.00
C LEU A 389 -12.77 18.06 0.10
N VAL A 390 -12.13 17.81 1.25
CA VAL A 390 -10.69 18.07 1.45
C VAL A 390 -9.85 17.21 0.50
N THR A 391 -10.17 15.93 0.35
CA THR A 391 -9.46 15.03 -0.55
C THR A 391 -9.57 15.49 -2.01
N ARG A 392 -10.78 15.85 -2.46
CA ARG A 392 -11.01 16.39 -3.82
C ARG A 392 -10.31 17.73 -4.04
N ALA A 393 -10.36 18.64 -3.05
CA ALA A 393 -9.68 19.91 -3.13
C ALA A 393 -8.15 19.75 -3.22
N LYS A 394 -7.56 18.84 -2.43
CA LYS A 394 -6.13 18.49 -2.52
C LYS A 394 -5.77 17.91 -3.89
N ALA A 395 -6.59 16.99 -4.43
CA ALA A 395 -6.40 16.42 -5.76
C ALA A 395 -6.43 17.53 -6.83
N TYR A 396 -7.42 18.43 -6.78
CA TYR A 396 -7.52 19.54 -7.70
C TYR A 396 -6.32 20.50 -7.62
N VAL A 397 -5.91 20.91 -6.40
CA VAL A 397 -4.71 21.76 -6.23
C VAL A 397 -3.47 21.08 -6.80
N LYS A 398 -3.34 19.78 -6.61
CA LYS A 398 -2.20 18.97 -7.07
C LYS A 398 -2.16 18.84 -8.60
N SER A 399 -3.32 18.73 -9.27
CA SER A 399 -3.44 18.69 -10.72
C SER A 399 -3.08 20.04 -11.39
N GLN A 400 -3.19 21.15 -10.64
CA GLN A 400 -2.89 22.49 -11.12
C GLN A 400 -1.49 22.96 -10.67
N GLN A 401 -0.49 22.83 -11.55
CA GLN A 401 0.92 23.09 -11.20
C GLN A 401 1.16 24.51 -10.60
N ARG A 402 0.40 25.52 -11.06
CA ARG A 402 0.49 26.91 -10.53
C ARG A 402 -0.04 26.99 -9.11
N LEU A 403 -1.21 26.41 -8.84
CA LEU A 403 -1.83 26.37 -7.52
C LEU A 403 -0.98 25.55 -6.54
N TYR A 404 -0.43 24.43 -6.98
CA TYR A 404 0.44 23.60 -6.17
C TYR A 404 1.69 24.35 -5.71
N ARG A 405 2.37 25.08 -6.62
CA ARG A 405 3.52 25.94 -6.26
C ARG A 405 3.13 27.08 -5.31
N ALA A 406 1.98 27.71 -5.52
CA ALA A 406 1.47 28.74 -4.61
C ALA A 406 1.16 28.18 -3.22
N ALA A 407 0.49 27.04 -3.13
CA ALA A 407 0.20 26.34 -1.87
C ALA A 407 1.49 25.96 -1.12
N GLN A 408 2.53 25.48 -1.83
CA GLN A 408 3.83 25.20 -1.22
C GLN A 408 4.51 26.46 -0.67
N ARG A 409 4.43 27.59 -1.37
CA ARG A 409 4.98 28.88 -0.89
C ARG A 409 4.25 29.34 0.37
N LEU A 410 2.90 29.31 0.37
CA LEU A 410 2.10 29.70 1.51
C LEU A 410 2.40 28.85 2.75
N ARG A 411 2.59 27.55 2.60
CA ARG A 411 3.00 26.65 3.71
C ARG A 411 4.34 27.05 4.32
N ARG A 412 5.33 27.43 3.50
CA ARG A 412 6.63 27.89 3.99
C ARG A 412 6.52 29.20 4.80
N PHE A 413 5.57 30.10 4.45
CA PHE A 413 5.35 31.36 5.17
C PHE A 413 4.49 31.18 6.44
N ALA A 414 3.60 30.19 6.46
CA ALA A 414 2.68 29.98 7.59
C ALA A 414 3.28 29.17 8.74
N GLY A 415 4.49 28.59 8.57
CA GLY A 415 5.11 27.74 9.59
C GLY A 415 4.31 26.48 9.93
N VAL A 416 3.43 26.04 9.02
CA VAL A 416 2.52 24.88 9.19
C VAL A 416 2.78 23.87 8.09
#